data_952a1d0c529a1250698dd64ea0cc8b4a
#
_entry.id   952a1d0c529a1250698dd64ea0cc8b4a
#
_cell.length_a   1.000
_cell.length_b   1.000
_cell.length_c   1.000
_cell.angle_alpha   90.00
_cell.angle_beta   90.00
_cell.angle_gamma   90.00
#
_symmetry.space_group_name_H-M   'P 1'
#
loop_
_entity.id
_entity.type
_entity.pdbx_description
1 polymer ?
#
loop_
_entity_poly.entity_id
_entity_poly.type
_entity_poly.pdbx_seq_one_letter_code
_entity_poly.pdbx_strand_id
1 'polypeptide(L)'
;MKMCNAILFDLDGVLVDACDWHYHALNEALRTVMGFDITREEHETKYNGLPTNVKLRMLNIDDHTANKIGELKQIITMKMIYNHANNMVEKQELHQYLKNNGIKIACVTNSIAATANLMLERTGQLQYMDLIVTNEDVQNNKPSPDCYNYAIEKLGVDPSACICVEDSPKGLQAAINSRAENVWSVANSSEVTLESYRRFIL
;
A
#
# COMPACT_ATOMS: atom_id res chain seq x y z
N MET A 1 0.04 26.95 -8.42
CA MET A 1 -0.22 25.54 -8.76
C MET A 1 1.07 24.77 -8.57
N LYS A 2 1.09 23.78 -7.71
CA LYS A 2 2.28 22.92 -7.53
C LYS A 2 2.52 22.16 -8.84
N MET A 3 3.75 22.19 -9.35
CA MET A 3 4.11 21.31 -10.48
C MET A 3 4.09 19.87 -9.98
N CYS A 4 3.34 19.00 -10.63
CA CYS A 4 3.25 17.59 -10.29
C CYS A 4 3.60 16.76 -11.53
N ASN A 5 4.69 15.99 -11.45
CA ASN A 5 5.14 15.11 -12.52
C ASN A 5 4.92 13.63 -12.19
N ALA A 6 4.76 13.30 -10.92
CA ALA A 6 4.44 11.94 -10.47
C ALA A 6 3.63 11.93 -9.18
N ILE A 7 2.74 10.95 -9.07
CA ILE A 7 2.05 10.61 -7.83
C ILE A 7 2.42 9.19 -7.44
N LEU A 8 2.85 9.03 -6.19
CA LEU A 8 3.31 7.80 -5.56
C LEU A 8 2.29 7.39 -4.52
N PHE A 9 1.36 6.52 -4.90
CA PHE A 9 0.28 6.06 -4.02
C PHE A 9 0.72 4.87 -3.17
N ASP A 10 0.42 4.87 -1.87
CA ASP A 10 0.32 3.62 -1.14
C ASP A 10 -0.84 2.76 -1.70
N LEU A 11 -0.86 1.48 -1.36
CA LEU A 11 -1.87 0.53 -1.83
C LEU A 11 -3.00 0.36 -0.81
N ASP A 12 -2.65 -0.14 0.37
CA ASP A 12 -3.61 -0.60 1.39
C ASP A 12 -4.15 0.59 2.19
N GLY A 13 -5.40 0.95 2.02
CA GLY A 13 -6.02 2.13 2.63
C GLY A 13 -5.96 3.39 1.76
N VAL A 14 -5.24 3.35 0.63
CA VAL A 14 -5.14 4.46 -0.35
C VAL A 14 -5.76 4.08 -1.69
N LEU A 15 -5.18 3.12 -2.42
CA LEU A 15 -5.73 2.65 -3.69
C LEU A 15 -6.82 1.59 -3.51
N VAL A 16 -6.71 0.78 -2.46
CA VAL A 16 -7.64 -0.31 -2.14
C VAL A 16 -7.92 -0.33 -0.63
N ASP A 17 -9.17 -0.47 -0.23
CA ASP A 17 -9.52 -0.68 1.18
C ASP A 17 -9.32 -2.16 1.55
N ALA A 18 -8.09 -2.53 1.86
CA ALA A 18 -7.67 -3.90 2.09
C ALA A 18 -7.28 -4.21 3.56
N CYS A 19 -7.36 -3.23 4.46
CA CYS A 19 -6.96 -3.39 5.87
C CYS A 19 -7.70 -4.55 6.54
N ASP A 20 -9.01 -4.67 6.30
CA ASP A 20 -9.84 -5.74 6.83
C ASP A 20 -9.45 -7.11 6.27
N TRP A 21 -9.12 -7.20 5.00
CA TRP A 21 -8.68 -8.46 4.39
C TRP A 21 -7.38 -8.96 5.03
N HIS A 22 -6.43 -8.06 5.28
CA HIS A 22 -5.17 -8.40 5.93
C HIS A 22 -5.36 -8.83 7.40
N TYR A 23 -6.27 -8.17 8.12
CA TYR A 23 -6.63 -8.54 9.49
C TYR A 23 -7.25 -9.94 9.55
N HIS A 24 -8.27 -10.19 8.74
CA HIS A 24 -8.97 -11.46 8.71
C HIS A 24 -8.05 -12.61 8.24
N ALA A 25 -7.24 -12.38 7.21
CA ALA A 25 -6.30 -13.39 6.72
C ALA A 25 -5.23 -13.75 7.77
N LEU A 26 -4.72 -12.76 8.51
CA LEU A 26 -3.75 -13.01 9.57
C LEU A 26 -4.39 -13.83 10.71
N ASN A 27 -5.58 -13.45 11.16
CA ASN A 27 -6.27 -14.15 12.25
C ASN A 27 -6.69 -15.58 11.86
N GLU A 28 -7.15 -15.80 10.63
CA GLU A 28 -7.47 -17.15 10.17
C GLU A 28 -6.21 -18.03 10.14
N ALA A 29 -5.07 -17.48 9.70
CA ALA A 29 -3.81 -18.21 9.71
C ALA A 29 -3.30 -18.48 11.13
N LEU A 30 -3.34 -17.48 12.03
CA LEU A 30 -2.96 -17.63 13.45
C LEU A 30 -3.85 -18.67 14.15
N ARG A 31 -5.16 -18.60 13.97
CA ARG A 31 -6.12 -19.55 14.54
C ARG A 31 -5.86 -20.98 14.08
N THR A 32 -5.59 -21.14 12.77
CA THR A 32 -5.33 -22.46 12.18
C THR A 32 -4.05 -23.10 12.69
N VAL A 33 -2.98 -22.31 12.87
CA VAL A 33 -1.66 -22.85 13.21
C VAL A 33 -1.41 -22.83 14.71
N MET A 34 -1.90 -21.81 15.43
CA MET A 34 -1.58 -21.54 16.83
C MET A 34 -2.77 -21.59 17.78
N GLY A 35 -4.02 -21.57 17.27
CA GLY A 35 -5.23 -21.62 18.08
C GLY A 35 -5.61 -20.31 18.78
N PHE A 36 -5.07 -19.16 18.37
CA PHE A 36 -5.42 -17.86 18.94
C PHE A 36 -5.62 -16.79 17.84
N ASP A 37 -6.26 -15.69 18.24
CA ASP A 37 -6.48 -14.49 17.43
C ASP A 37 -5.85 -13.26 18.10
N ILE A 38 -5.49 -12.25 17.28
CA ILE A 38 -5.23 -10.89 17.74
C ILE A 38 -6.51 -10.07 17.66
N THR A 39 -6.70 -9.13 18.58
CA THR A 39 -7.86 -8.25 18.54
C THR A 39 -7.76 -7.22 17.40
N ARG A 40 -8.88 -6.63 17.01
CA ARG A 40 -8.89 -5.53 16.05
C ARG A 40 -8.06 -4.34 16.54
N GLU A 41 -8.21 -3.95 17.78
CA GLU A 41 -7.45 -2.87 18.42
C GLU A 41 -5.94 -3.14 18.36
N GLU A 42 -5.51 -4.35 18.66
CA GLU A 42 -4.08 -4.72 18.54
C GLU A 42 -3.60 -4.66 17.10
N HIS A 43 -4.43 -5.13 16.16
CA HIS A 43 -4.07 -5.05 14.74
C HIS A 43 -3.87 -3.59 14.30
N GLU A 44 -4.82 -2.72 14.60
CA GLU A 44 -4.79 -1.31 14.17
C GLU A 44 -3.66 -0.52 14.84
N THR A 45 -3.46 -0.71 16.15
CA THR A 45 -2.50 0.09 16.92
C THR A 45 -1.06 -0.41 16.83
N LYS A 46 -0.85 -1.73 16.72
CA LYS A 46 0.50 -2.33 16.79
C LYS A 46 0.98 -2.87 15.45
N TYR A 47 0.09 -3.48 14.68
CA TYR A 47 0.50 -4.33 13.54
C TYR A 47 0.18 -3.74 12.17
N ASN A 48 -0.77 -2.80 12.06
CA ASN A 48 -1.15 -2.24 10.77
C ASN A 48 0.04 -1.60 10.02
N GLY A 49 0.11 -1.80 8.71
CA GLY A 49 1.21 -1.30 7.86
C GLY A 49 2.56 -2.02 8.03
N LEU A 50 2.68 -3.04 8.91
CA LEU A 50 3.89 -3.85 9.04
C LEU A 50 3.87 -5.07 8.13
N PRO A 51 5.04 -5.50 7.61
CA PRO A 51 5.20 -6.81 6.97
C PRO A 51 4.82 -7.96 7.89
N THR A 52 4.29 -9.05 7.33
CA THR A 52 3.81 -10.20 8.11
C THR A 52 4.88 -10.81 9.02
N ASN A 53 6.11 -10.97 8.52
CA ASN A 53 7.23 -11.50 9.30
C ASN A 53 7.56 -10.64 10.53
N VAL A 54 7.44 -9.32 10.42
CA VAL A 54 7.65 -8.40 11.56
C VAL A 54 6.55 -8.59 12.61
N LYS A 55 5.29 -8.68 12.17
CA LYS A 55 4.14 -8.95 13.06
C LYS A 55 4.32 -10.23 13.85
N LEU A 56 4.73 -11.31 13.17
CA LEU A 56 4.90 -12.62 13.79
C LEU A 56 6.08 -12.66 14.78
N ARG A 57 7.17 -11.94 14.49
CA ARG A 57 8.27 -11.76 15.47
C ARG A 57 7.83 -10.98 16.72
N MET A 58 7.00 -9.94 16.55
CA MET A 58 6.44 -9.19 17.68
C MET A 58 5.53 -10.06 18.56
N LEU A 59 4.94 -11.11 18.00
CA LEU A 59 4.15 -12.14 18.73
C LEU A 59 5.03 -13.24 19.33
N ASN A 60 6.37 -13.13 19.25
CA ASN A 60 7.34 -14.14 19.73
C ASN A 60 7.14 -15.52 19.11
N ILE A 61 6.71 -15.59 17.84
CA ILE A 61 6.54 -16.83 17.09
C ILE A 61 7.89 -17.20 16.46
N ASP A 62 8.31 -18.46 16.61
CA ASP A 62 9.54 -18.97 16.00
C ASP A 62 9.49 -18.94 14.46
N ASP A 63 10.67 -18.88 13.81
CA ASP A 63 10.77 -18.70 12.37
C ASP A 63 10.09 -19.82 11.56
N HIS A 64 10.12 -21.08 12.03
CA HIS A 64 9.49 -22.19 11.32
C HIS A 64 7.95 -22.07 11.33
N THR A 65 7.38 -21.76 12.48
CA THR A 65 5.95 -21.53 12.66
C THR A 65 5.51 -20.25 11.93
N ALA A 66 6.33 -19.19 12.00
CA ALA A 66 6.08 -17.93 11.31
C ALA A 66 6.01 -18.11 9.78
N ASN A 67 6.89 -18.94 9.20
CA ASN A 67 6.83 -19.25 7.77
C ASN A 67 5.51 -19.92 7.38
N LYS A 68 5.05 -20.91 8.14
CA LYS A 68 3.77 -21.59 7.90
C LYS A 68 2.59 -20.61 7.97
N ILE A 69 2.58 -19.74 8.98
CA ILE A 69 1.53 -18.72 9.13
C ILE A 69 1.58 -17.73 7.97
N GLY A 70 2.77 -17.29 7.57
CA GLY A 70 2.98 -16.38 6.46
C GLY A 70 2.45 -16.93 5.12
N GLU A 71 2.78 -18.19 4.81
CA GLU A 71 2.29 -18.88 3.61
C GLU A 71 0.76 -19.02 3.62
N LEU A 72 0.20 -19.49 4.74
CA LEU A 72 -1.25 -19.66 4.88
C LEU A 72 -1.96 -18.31 4.78
N LYS A 73 -1.46 -17.28 5.49
CA LYS A 73 -1.99 -15.91 5.42
C LYS A 73 -1.98 -15.40 3.99
N GLN A 74 -0.92 -15.67 3.24
CA GLN A 74 -0.82 -15.23 1.84
C GLN A 74 -1.89 -15.89 0.97
N ILE A 75 -2.10 -17.20 1.10
CA ILE A 75 -3.15 -17.94 0.37
C ILE A 75 -4.54 -17.36 0.69
N ILE A 76 -4.81 -17.10 1.97
CA ILE A 76 -6.09 -16.54 2.41
C ILE A 76 -6.26 -15.10 1.88
N THR A 77 -5.21 -14.28 1.94
CA THR A 77 -5.24 -12.92 1.39
C THR A 77 -5.58 -12.92 -0.10
N MET A 78 -4.93 -13.76 -0.90
CA MET A 78 -5.21 -13.87 -2.34
C MET A 78 -6.66 -14.28 -2.60
N LYS A 79 -7.20 -15.20 -1.81
CA LYS A 79 -8.62 -15.60 -1.86
C LYS A 79 -9.56 -14.43 -1.55
N MET A 80 -9.26 -13.67 -0.50
CA MET A 80 -10.06 -12.48 -0.12
C MET A 80 -10.06 -11.43 -1.21
N ILE A 81 -8.89 -11.12 -1.77
CA ILE A 81 -8.78 -10.17 -2.90
C ILE A 81 -9.63 -10.67 -4.07
N TYR A 82 -9.50 -11.93 -4.45
CA TYR A 82 -10.24 -12.50 -5.57
C TYR A 82 -11.76 -12.39 -5.39
N ASN A 83 -12.25 -12.61 -4.16
CA ASN A 83 -13.68 -12.64 -3.86
C ASN A 83 -14.28 -11.25 -3.59
N HIS A 84 -13.49 -10.30 -3.09
CA HIS A 84 -14.02 -9.03 -2.57
C HIS A 84 -13.53 -7.79 -3.32
N ALA A 85 -12.39 -7.86 -4.01
CA ALA A 85 -11.94 -6.73 -4.81
C ALA A 85 -12.81 -6.57 -6.05
N ASN A 86 -13.36 -5.37 -6.21
CA ASN A 86 -14.22 -5.00 -7.33
C ASN A 86 -13.64 -3.82 -8.09
N ASN A 87 -14.08 -3.66 -9.33
CA ASN A 87 -13.67 -2.57 -10.19
C ASN A 87 -13.97 -1.21 -9.54
N MET A 88 -12.96 -0.34 -9.43
CA MET A 88 -13.03 0.96 -8.74
C MET A 88 -13.01 2.10 -9.78
N VAL A 89 -14.16 2.42 -10.33
CA VAL A 89 -14.29 3.42 -11.42
C VAL A 89 -13.75 4.80 -11.02
N GLU A 90 -14.03 5.25 -9.80
CA GLU A 90 -13.55 6.55 -9.29
C GLU A 90 -12.02 6.67 -9.27
N LYS A 91 -11.33 5.57 -8.93
CA LYS A 91 -9.86 5.51 -8.99
C LYS A 91 -9.36 5.59 -10.43
N GLN A 92 -10.03 4.89 -11.33
CA GLN A 92 -9.69 4.90 -12.75
C GLN A 92 -9.89 6.28 -13.37
N GLU A 93 -10.94 7.01 -12.98
CA GLU A 93 -11.15 8.41 -13.41
C GLU A 93 -9.99 9.32 -12.98
N LEU A 94 -9.54 9.20 -11.72
CA LEU A 94 -8.37 9.92 -11.24
C LEU A 94 -7.13 9.55 -12.06
N HIS A 95 -6.85 8.25 -12.19
CA HIS A 95 -5.68 7.77 -12.93
C HIS A 95 -5.70 8.19 -14.40
N GLN A 96 -6.84 8.09 -15.06
CA GLN A 96 -6.99 8.54 -16.44
C GLN A 96 -6.73 10.05 -16.59
N TYR A 97 -7.24 10.85 -15.64
CA TYR A 97 -6.94 12.29 -15.62
C TYR A 97 -5.44 12.56 -15.47
N LEU A 98 -4.77 11.87 -14.55
CA LEU A 98 -3.32 12.00 -14.34
C LEU A 98 -2.54 11.63 -15.60
N LYS A 99 -2.85 10.51 -16.22
CA LYS A 99 -2.22 10.06 -17.48
C LYS A 99 -2.42 11.07 -18.62
N ASN A 100 -3.64 11.60 -18.77
CA ASN A 100 -3.94 12.60 -19.80
C ASN A 100 -3.18 13.92 -19.60
N ASN A 101 -2.72 14.20 -18.36
CA ASN A 101 -1.89 15.37 -18.05
C ASN A 101 -0.39 15.04 -17.97
N GLY A 102 0.04 13.86 -18.44
CA GLY A 102 1.44 13.45 -18.46
C GLY A 102 2.06 13.17 -17.09
N ILE A 103 1.23 12.97 -16.05
CA ILE A 103 1.67 12.68 -14.68
C ILE A 103 1.90 11.17 -14.57
N LYS A 104 3.08 10.79 -14.12
CA LYS A 104 3.43 9.38 -13.85
C LYS A 104 2.75 8.89 -12.58
N ILE A 105 2.39 7.61 -12.58
CA ILE A 105 1.67 6.97 -11.47
C ILE A 105 2.46 5.77 -10.98
N ALA A 106 2.80 5.74 -9.68
CA ALA A 106 3.37 4.56 -9.06
C ALA A 106 2.52 4.08 -7.88
N CYS A 107 2.46 2.76 -7.72
CA CYS A 107 2.03 2.12 -6.47
C CYS A 107 3.28 1.80 -5.65
N VAL A 108 3.31 2.19 -4.37
CA VAL A 108 4.45 2.01 -3.46
C VAL A 108 3.96 1.40 -2.15
N THR A 109 4.20 0.10 -1.94
CA THR A 109 3.57 -0.66 -0.85
C THR A 109 4.53 -1.55 -0.06
N ASN A 110 4.17 -1.85 1.20
CA ASN A 110 4.80 -2.91 2.01
C ASN A 110 4.24 -4.31 1.71
N SER A 111 3.29 -4.44 0.80
CA SER A 111 2.77 -5.73 0.32
C SER A 111 3.75 -6.37 -0.67
N ILE A 112 3.68 -7.71 -0.83
CA ILE A 112 4.47 -8.44 -1.84
C ILE A 112 3.90 -8.21 -3.25
N ALA A 113 4.72 -8.40 -4.28
CA ALA A 113 4.35 -8.15 -5.67
C ALA A 113 3.09 -8.92 -6.11
N ALA A 114 2.96 -10.19 -5.71
CA ALA A 114 1.79 -11.00 -6.05
C ALA A 114 0.48 -10.39 -5.53
N THR A 115 0.49 -9.88 -4.28
CA THR A 115 -0.67 -9.21 -3.66
C THR A 115 -0.98 -7.90 -4.37
N ALA A 116 0.03 -7.05 -4.54
CA ALA A 116 -0.14 -5.73 -5.15
C ALA A 116 -0.70 -5.84 -6.58
N ASN A 117 -0.12 -6.70 -7.40
CA ASN A 117 -0.58 -6.90 -8.78
C ASN A 117 -2.03 -7.41 -8.83
N LEU A 118 -2.39 -8.41 -8.00
CA LEU A 118 -3.76 -8.93 -7.98
C LEU A 118 -4.77 -7.87 -7.53
N MET A 119 -4.46 -7.07 -6.50
CA MET A 119 -5.33 -5.98 -6.06
C MET A 119 -5.55 -4.96 -7.17
N LEU A 120 -4.47 -4.48 -7.80
CA LEU A 120 -4.54 -3.48 -8.87
C LEU A 120 -5.26 -4.03 -10.11
N GLU A 121 -5.05 -5.29 -10.46
CA GLU A 121 -5.76 -5.97 -11.57
C GLU A 121 -7.25 -6.06 -11.29
N ARG A 122 -7.64 -6.60 -10.13
CA ARG A 122 -9.05 -6.81 -9.76
C ARG A 122 -9.83 -5.51 -9.61
N THR A 123 -9.16 -4.42 -9.25
CA THR A 123 -9.76 -3.08 -9.13
C THR A 123 -9.67 -2.26 -10.43
N GLY A 124 -9.10 -2.81 -11.51
CA GLY A 124 -8.97 -2.16 -12.81
C GLY A 124 -7.95 -1.03 -12.85
N GLN A 125 -7.02 -0.99 -11.89
CA GLN A 125 -6.03 0.08 -11.73
C GLN A 125 -4.66 -0.25 -12.35
N LEU A 126 -4.34 -1.54 -12.54
CA LEU A 126 -3.02 -2.02 -12.97
C LEU A 126 -2.54 -1.35 -14.26
N GLN A 127 -3.44 -1.18 -15.24
CA GLN A 127 -3.12 -0.61 -16.56
C GLN A 127 -2.65 0.84 -16.53
N TYR A 128 -2.86 1.56 -15.43
CA TYR A 128 -2.45 2.96 -15.26
C TYR A 128 -1.09 3.11 -14.61
N MET A 129 -0.56 2.06 -13.97
CA MET A 129 0.69 2.13 -13.22
C MET A 129 1.90 2.18 -14.16
N ASP A 130 2.73 3.20 -14.00
CA ASP A 130 4.05 3.29 -14.66
C ASP A 130 5.09 2.49 -13.88
N LEU A 131 4.87 2.28 -12.56
CA LEU A 131 5.76 1.54 -11.69
C LEU A 131 4.97 0.96 -10.51
N ILE A 132 5.36 -0.23 -10.06
CA ILE A 132 4.92 -0.83 -8.80
C ILE A 132 6.17 -1.13 -7.99
N VAL A 133 6.25 -0.57 -6.78
CA VAL A 133 7.31 -0.82 -5.81
C VAL A 133 6.72 -1.56 -4.63
N THR A 134 7.31 -2.69 -4.31
CA THR A 134 6.84 -3.61 -3.28
C THR A 134 7.90 -3.78 -2.18
N ASN A 135 7.60 -4.53 -1.14
CA ASN A 135 8.58 -4.85 -0.11
C ASN A 135 9.74 -5.73 -0.61
N GLU A 136 9.62 -6.30 -1.82
CA GLU A 136 10.63 -7.16 -2.44
C GLU A 136 11.67 -6.34 -3.24
N ASP A 137 11.39 -5.05 -3.49
CA ASP A 137 12.25 -4.17 -4.30
C ASP A 137 13.25 -3.36 -3.46
N VAL A 138 13.06 -3.32 -2.14
CA VAL A 138 13.86 -2.49 -1.22
C VAL A 138 14.36 -3.28 -0.02
N GLN A 139 15.48 -2.85 0.53
CA GLN A 139 16.05 -3.50 1.71
C GLN A 139 15.28 -3.14 2.99
N ASN A 140 14.85 -1.89 3.13
CA ASN A 140 14.12 -1.40 4.29
C ASN A 140 12.73 -0.95 3.89
N ASN A 141 11.71 -1.58 4.49
CA ASN A 141 10.30 -1.27 4.28
C ASN A 141 9.87 -0.01 5.06
N LYS A 142 8.69 0.58 4.71
CA LYS A 142 8.10 1.66 5.51
C LYS A 142 8.09 1.25 7.00
N PRO A 143 8.55 2.11 7.91
CA PRO A 143 8.67 3.57 7.80
C PRO A 143 10.00 4.10 7.21
N SER A 144 10.90 3.24 6.66
CA SER A 144 12.03 3.73 5.88
C SER A 144 11.54 4.43 4.60
N PRO A 145 12.22 5.53 4.16
CA PRO A 145 11.88 6.22 2.92
C PRO A 145 12.34 5.48 1.65
N ASP A 146 12.99 4.34 1.77
CA ASP A 146 13.68 3.65 0.68
C ASP A 146 12.75 3.37 -0.50
N CYS A 147 11.52 2.90 -0.23
CA CYS A 147 10.55 2.58 -1.29
C CYS A 147 10.12 3.81 -2.11
N TYR A 148 9.91 4.96 -1.46
CA TYR A 148 9.58 6.21 -2.16
C TYR A 148 10.77 6.77 -2.92
N ASN A 149 11.96 6.76 -2.32
CA ASN A 149 13.19 7.19 -2.98
C ASN A 149 13.51 6.33 -4.20
N TYR A 150 13.31 5.01 -4.09
CA TYR A 150 13.45 4.06 -5.18
C TYR A 150 12.46 4.36 -6.32
N ALA A 151 11.19 4.63 -5.98
CA ALA A 151 10.18 4.99 -6.97
C ALA A 151 10.53 6.27 -7.72
N ILE A 152 10.95 7.33 -7.02
CA ILE A 152 11.38 8.62 -7.61
C ILE A 152 12.53 8.40 -8.59
N GLU A 153 13.54 7.63 -8.18
CA GLU A 153 14.71 7.32 -9.00
C GLU A 153 14.32 6.53 -10.25
N LYS A 154 13.55 5.46 -10.11
CA LYS A 154 13.11 4.61 -11.23
C LYS A 154 12.21 5.35 -12.22
N LEU A 155 11.37 6.24 -11.75
CA LEU A 155 10.55 7.08 -12.63
C LEU A 155 11.36 8.18 -13.31
N GLY A 156 12.54 8.51 -12.79
CA GLY A 156 13.37 9.60 -13.34
C GLY A 156 12.69 10.97 -13.25
N VAL A 157 12.05 11.24 -12.11
CA VAL A 157 11.29 12.48 -11.88
C VAL A 157 11.97 13.36 -10.84
N ASP A 158 11.72 14.67 -10.91
CA ASP A 158 12.18 15.61 -9.90
C ASP A 158 11.43 15.35 -8.56
N PRO A 159 12.14 15.12 -7.45
CA PRO A 159 11.51 14.95 -6.15
C PRO A 159 10.57 16.07 -5.75
N SER A 160 10.87 17.33 -6.09
CA SER A 160 10.03 18.50 -5.81
C SER A 160 8.69 18.50 -6.54
N ALA A 161 8.61 17.75 -7.65
CA ALA A 161 7.41 17.57 -8.44
C ALA A 161 6.70 16.22 -8.15
N CYS A 162 7.04 15.55 -7.05
CA CYS A 162 6.40 14.31 -6.61
C CYS A 162 5.43 14.56 -5.46
N ILE A 163 4.34 13.80 -5.45
CA ILE A 163 3.36 13.74 -4.36
C ILE A 163 3.29 12.30 -3.87
N CYS A 164 3.56 12.06 -2.58
CA CYS A 164 3.26 10.78 -1.93
C CYS A 164 1.85 10.82 -1.33
N VAL A 165 1.07 9.76 -1.50
CA VAL A 165 -0.29 9.64 -0.95
C VAL A 165 -0.32 8.49 0.04
N GLU A 166 -0.73 8.78 1.29
CA GLU A 166 -0.63 7.86 2.43
C GLU A 166 -1.75 8.04 3.44
N ASP A 167 -2.13 6.94 4.10
CA ASP A 167 -3.14 6.89 5.15
C ASP A 167 -2.58 6.48 6.52
N SER A 168 -1.46 5.76 6.55
CA SER A 168 -0.93 5.14 7.76
C SER A 168 0.19 5.96 8.41
N PRO A 169 0.35 5.95 9.76
CA PRO A 169 1.45 6.65 10.44
C PRO A 169 2.84 6.23 9.95
N LYS A 170 3.04 4.94 9.64
CA LYS A 170 4.33 4.42 9.13
C LYS A 170 4.60 4.84 7.70
N GLY A 171 3.57 4.82 6.88
CA GLY A 171 3.66 5.28 5.51
C GLY A 171 3.89 6.80 5.43
N LEU A 172 3.16 7.57 6.23
CA LEU A 172 3.40 9.02 6.36
C LEU A 172 4.82 9.33 6.80
N GLN A 173 5.37 8.58 7.77
CA GLN A 173 6.75 8.74 8.19
C GLN A 173 7.73 8.44 7.04
N ALA A 174 7.48 7.39 6.25
CA ALA A 174 8.30 7.06 5.09
C ALA A 174 8.23 8.17 4.02
N ALA A 175 7.02 8.66 3.72
CA ALA A 175 6.80 9.74 2.76
C ALA A 175 7.49 11.05 3.19
N ILE A 176 7.34 11.46 4.46
CA ILE A 176 7.97 12.68 5.01
C ILE A 176 9.49 12.58 4.99
N ASN A 177 10.05 11.41 5.28
CA ASN A 177 11.50 11.18 5.27
C ASN A 177 12.07 10.94 3.86
N SER A 178 11.21 10.81 2.84
CA SER A 178 11.65 10.63 1.46
C SER A 178 12.12 11.96 0.85
N ARG A 179 12.61 11.88 -0.39
CA ARG A 179 12.98 13.08 -1.16
C ARG A 179 11.77 13.83 -1.75
N ALA A 180 10.57 13.23 -1.73
CA ALA A 180 9.37 13.91 -2.22
C ALA A 180 9.01 15.10 -1.32
N GLU A 181 8.77 16.27 -1.90
CA GLU A 181 8.46 17.48 -1.12
C GLU A 181 6.99 17.56 -0.71
N ASN A 182 6.10 16.82 -1.35
CA ASN A 182 4.68 16.91 -1.09
C ASN A 182 4.13 15.57 -0.60
N VAL A 183 3.38 15.63 0.51
CA VAL A 183 2.67 14.48 1.07
C VAL A 183 1.19 14.81 1.16
N TRP A 184 0.37 14.01 0.52
CA TRP A 184 -1.09 14.07 0.61
C TRP A 184 -1.55 12.98 1.58
N SER A 185 -1.82 13.39 2.83
CA SER A 185 -2.38 12.50 3.84
C SER A 185 -3.87 12.35 3.63
N VAL A 186 -4.36 11.13 3.65
CA VAL A 186 -5.78 10.76 3.55
C VAL A 186 -6.16 9.89 4.76
N ALA A 187 -7.44 9.87 5.12
CA ALA A 187 -7.92 9.02 6.22
C ALA A 187 -8.19 7.59 5.75
N ASN A 188 -8.57 7.40 4.49
CA ASN A 188 -8.87 6.12 3.87
C ASN A 188 -8.99 6.24 2.35
N SER A 189 -9.18 5.12 1.67
CA SER A 189 -9.21 5.08 0.21
C SER A 189 -10.35 5.90 -0.42
N SER A 190 -11.48 6.12 0.27
CA SER A 190 -12.58 6.90 -0.29
C SER A 190 -12.25 8.38 -0.50
N GLU A 191 -11.23 8.90 0.19
CA GLU A 191 -10.75 10.28 -0.01
C GLU A 191 -9.88 10.46 -1.25
N VAL A 192 -9.39 9.37 -1.84
CA VAL A 192 -8.51 9.43 -3.01
C VAL A 192 -9.35 9.48 -4.28
N THR A 193 -9.81 10.67 -4.64
CA THR A 193 -10.66 10.94 -5.81
C THR A 193 -10.07 12.06 -6.67
N LEU A 194 -10.56 12.22 -7.89
CA LEU A 194 -10.17 13.33 -8.77
C LEU A 194 -10.51 14.71 -8.15
N GLU A 195 -11.64 14.80 -7.46
CA GLU A 195 -12.04 16.03 -6.79
C GLU A 195 -11.08 16.39 -5.65
N SER A 196 -10.74 15.43 -4.79
CA SER A 196 -9.81 15.62 -3.68
C SER A 196 -8.39 15.96 -4.17
N TYR A 197 -7.94 15.32 -5.24
CA TYR A 197 -6.67 15.66 -5.89
C TYR A 197 -6.64 17.12 -6.35
N ARG A 198 -7.70 17.57 -7.05
CA ARG A 198 -7.81 18.96 -7.51
C ARG A 198 -7.76 19.96 -6.37
N ARG A 199 -8.39 19.65 -5.23
CA ARG A 199 -8.32 20.49 -4.02
C ARG A 199 -6.92 20.51 -3.42
N PHE A 200 -6.20 19.40 -3.46
CA PHE A 200 -4.86 19.29 -2.90
C PHE A 200 -3.80 20.10 -3.67
N ILE A 201 -3.93 20.21 -5.00
CA ILE A 201 -2.96 20.90 -5.84
C ILE A 201 -3.20 22.41 -5.99
N LEU A 202 -4.35 22.93 -5.52
CA LEU A 202 -4.67 24.38 -5.50
C LEU A 202 -3.94 25.08 -4.37
#